data_231d975ebeb4b444af0228824821b581
#
_entry.id   231d975ebeb4b444af0228824821b581
#
_cell.length_a   1.000
_cell.length_b   1.000
_cell.length_c   1.000
_cell.angle_alpha   90.00
_cell.angle_beta   90.00
_cell.angle_gamma   90.00
#
_symmetry.space_group_name_H-M   'P 1'
#
loop_
_entity.id
_entity.type
_entity.pdbx_description
1 polymer ?
#
loop_
_entity_poly.entity_id
_entity_poly.type
_entity_poly.pdbx_seq_one_letter_code
_entity_poly.pdbx_strand_id
1 'polypeptide(L)'
;MIKVFLNDDLLAKHLALQILKQLKIKKKLILGCPGGRSLKKTYFYIGRLSTKLNISLNNLTIVMMDEYVDKKKGEYSLVNPKSHYSCVRFSKQVIKRLLNYKKNKKNELKKENILFPPIDFPNTYDKKINKIGGIDVFLLASGASDGHVAFNNIYSKLNQGTHIAKLSKKTREDNMKTFPQFKKLSEVPKYGLTVGLKTIYSLSKQGILVLAGKQKRRAYQKINSLKKFDREWPASIIY
;
A
#
# COMPACT_ATOMS: atom_id res chain seq x y z
N MET A 1 -8.61 -12.88 -11.63
CA MET A 1 -7.65 -13.57 -12.55
C MET A 1 -6.26 -13.57 -11.90
N ILE A 2 -5.58 -14.71 -11.84
CA ILE A 2 -4.20 -14.86 -11.34
C ILE A 2 -3.23 -14.86 -12.52
N LYS A 3 -2.13 -14.10 -12.39
CA LYS A 3 -1.01 -14.09 -13.35
C LYS A 3 0.27 -14.46 -12.63
N VAL A 4 1.04 -15.40 -13.17
CA VAL A 4 2.31 -15.84 -12.63
C VAL A 4 3.46 -15.35 -13.51
N PHE A 5 4.54 -14.92 -12.89
CA PHE A 5 5.73 -14.39 -13.56
C PHE A 5 6.98 -15.16 -13.10
N LEU A 6 7.93 -15.33 -14.00
CA LEU A 6 9.19 -16.04 -13.73
C LEU A 6 10.02 -15.36 -12.61
N ASN A 7 9.94 -14.05 -12.50
CA ASN A 7 10.65 -13.30 -11.50
C ASN A 7 9.98 -11.97 -11.16
N ASP A 8 10.46 -11.33 -10.08
CA ASP A 8 9.92 -10.06 -9.55
C ASP A 8 10.08 -8.90 -10.54
N ASP A 9 11.08 -8.91 -11.42
CA ASP A 9 11.32 -7.83 -12.37
C ASP A 9 10.29 -7.85 -13.49
N LEU A 10 9.97 -9.04 -14.04
CA LEU A 10 8.91 -9.20 -15.05
C LEU A 10 7.54 -8.83 -14.48
N LEU A 11 7.24 -9.26 -13.25
CA LEU A 11 6.01 -8.86 -12.53
C LEU A 11 5.92 -7.34 -12.38
N ALA A 12 6.96 -6.73 -11.84
CA ALA A 12 7.01 -5.29 -11.58
C ALA A 12 6.93 -4.45 -12.85
N LYS A 13 7.61 -4.87 -13.91
CA LYS A 13 7.56 -4.23 -15.24
C LYS A 13 6.17 -4.34 -15.86
N HIS A 14 5.52 -5.52 -15.77
CA HIS A 14 4.15 -5.72 -16.24
C HIS A 14 3.16 -4.78 -15.55
N LEU A 15 3.20 -4.71 -14.20
CA LEU A 15 2.35 -3.80 -13.43
C LEU A 15 2.61 -2.34 -13.79
N ALA A 16 3.87 -1.95 -13.91
CA ALA A 16 4.24 -0.59 -14.28
C ALA A 16 3.65 -0.19 -15.65
N LEU A 17 3.74 -1.09 -16.65
CA LEU A 17 3.17 -0.85 -17.97
C LEU A 17 1.64 -0.73 -17.93
N GLN A 18 0.96 -1.58 -17.14
CA GLN A 18 -0.50 -1.49 -16.96
C GLN A 18 -0.92 -0.14 -16.34
N ILE A 19 -0.22 0.30 -15.28
CA ILE A 19 -0.48 1.58 -14.61
C ILE A 19 -0.23 2.75 -15.56
N LEU A 20 0.88 2.74 -16.28
CA LEU A 20 1.21 3.82 -17.23
C LEU A 20 0.27 3.86 -18.43
N LYS A 21 -0.20 2.71 -18.92
CA LYS A 21 -1.24 2.64 -19.95
C LYS A 21 -2.52 3.30 -19.47
N GLN A 22 -2.98 2.99 -18.26
CA GLN A 22 -4.17 3.63 -17.69
C GLN A 22 -3.99 5.14 -17.49
N LEU A 23 -2.84 5.60 -16.98
CA LEU A 23 -2.54 7.01 -16.81
C LEU A 23 -2.55 7.77 -18.14
N LYS A 24 -1.97 7.17 -19.21
CA LYS A 24 -1.96 7.76 -20.56
C LYS A 24 -3.38 7.91 -21.12
N ILE A 25 -4.24 6.90 -20.95
CA ILE A 25 -5.62 6.91 -21.47
C ILE A 25 -6.50 7.88 -20.66
N LYS A 26 -6.47 7.80 -19.34
CA LYS A 26 -7.35 8.58 -18.44
C LYS A 26 -6.87 10.02 -18.23
N LYS A 27 -5.61 10.33 -18.58
CA LYS A 27 -4.93 11.61 -18.29
C LYS A 27 -4.84 11.97 -16.79
N LYS A 28 -5.48 11.21 -15.91
CA LYS A 28 -5.44 11.29 -14.44
C LYS A 28 -5.57 9.88 -13.88
N LEU A 29 -4.80 9.55 -12.85
CA LEU A 29 -4.87 8.24 -12.21
C LEU A 29 -4.72 8.37 -10.70
N ILE A 30 -5.56 7.66 -9.95
CA ILE A 30 -5.48 7.56 -8.50
C ILE A 30 -5.02 6.15 -8.16
N LEU A 31 -3.81 6.06 -7.59
CA LEU A 31 -3.12 4.81 -7.29
C LEU A 31 -3.02 4.61 -5.78
N GLY A 32 -3.66 3.57 -5.25
CA GLY A 32 -3.48 3.13 -3.86
C GLY A 32 -2.15 2.41 -3.69
N CYS A 33 -1.39 2.77 -2.67
CA CYS A 33 -0.03 2.27 -2.46
C CYS A 33 0.24 1.83 -1.03
N PRO A 34 0.83 0.63 -0.82
CA PRO A 34 1.35 0.23 0.49
C PRO A 34 2.69 0.90 0.79
N GLY A 35 2.95 1.12 2.08
CA GLY A 35 4.21 1.66 2.60
C GLY A 35 5.35 0.66 2.73
N GLY A 36 5.30 -0.48 2.03
CA GLY A 36 6.24 -1.59 2.21
C GLY A 36 7.15 -1.87 1.00
N ARG A 37 8.11 -2.79 1.23
CA ARG A 37 9.13 -3.15 0.22
C ARG A 37 8.60 -3.96 -0.96
N SER A 38 7.46 -4.64 -0.82
CA SER A 38 6.91 -5.58 -1.82
C SER A 38 6.71 -4.96 -3.21
N LEU A 39 6.41 -3.66 -3.28
CA LEU A 39 6.15 -2.94 -4.53
C LEU A 39 7.26 -1.98 -4.95
N LYS A 40 8.41 -1.97 -4.25
CA LYS A 40 9.52 -1.07 -4.57
C LYS A 40 10.00 -1.19 -6.02
N LYS A 41 10.08 -2.40 -6.56
CA LYS A 41 10.44 -2.64 -7.97
C LYS A 41 9.38 -2.08 -8.93
N THR A 42 8.09 -2.18 -8.59
CA THR A 42 7.01 -1.60 -9.39
C THR A 42 7.14 -0.08 -9.47
N TYR A 43 7.38 0.60 -8.35
CA TYR A 43 7.63 2.05 -8.35
C TYR A 43 8.87 2.43 -9.18
N PHE A 44 9.93 1.64 -9.09
CA PHE A 44 11.13 1.81 -9.90
C PHE A 44 10.83 1.74 -11.40
N TYR A 45 10.08 0.71 -11.84
CA TYR A 45 9.73 0.57 -13.25
C TYR A 45 8.72 1.63 -13.73
N ILE A 46 7.76 2.05 -12.89
CA ILE A 46 6.88 3.19 -13.23
C ILE A 46 7.72 4.42 -13.54
N GLY A 47 8.67 4.79 -12.66
CA GLY A 47 9.53 5.94 -12.88
C GLY A 47 10.36 5.84 -14.16
N ARG A 48 11.06 4.73 -14.35
CA ARG A 48 11.92 4.53 -15.54
C ARG A 48 11.14 4.48 -16.85
N LEU A 49 10.06 3.71 -16.89
CA LEU A 49 9.26 3.55 -18.10
C LEU A 49 8.49 4.83 -18.41
N SER A 50 7.98 5.56 -17.42
CA SER A 50 7.33 6.83 -17.67
C SER A 50 8.29 7.88 -18.25
N THR A 51 9.56 7.87 -17.86
CA THR A 51 10.59 8.73 -18.48
C THR A 51 10.89 8.28 -19.91
N LYS A 52 11.13 6.98 -20.12
CA LYS A 52 11.39 6.41 -21.46
C LYS A 52 10.25 6.66 -22.45
N LEU A 53 9.00 6.57 -21.97
CA LEU A 53 7.79 6.71 -22.80
C LEU A 53 7.26 8.15 -22.83
N ASN A 54 7.97 9.11 -22.24
CA ASN A 54 7.59 10.51 -22.11
C ASN A 54 6.18 10.71 -21.49
N ILE A 55 5.85 9.92 -20.47
CA ILE A 55 4.58 9.99 -19.75
C ILE A 55 4.77 10.88 -18.50
N SER A 56 4.00 11.96 -18.40
CA SER A 56 3.99 12.81 -17.21
C SER A 56 3.32 12.10 -16.03
N LEU A 57 3.87 12.29 -14.82
CA LEU A 57 3.29 11.84 -13.56
C LEU A 57 2.66 12.97 -12.74
N ASN A 58 2.53 14.18 -13.29
CA ASN A 58 1.97 15.33 -12.57
C ASN A 58 0.49 15.13 -12.20
N ASN A 59 -0.24 14.35 -12.97
CA ASN A 59 -1.64 13.99 -12.75
C ASN A 59 -1.84 12.62 -12.07
N LEU A 60 -0.75 12.01 -11.55
CA LEU A 60 -0.83 10.84 -10.69
C LEU A 60 -1.09 11.29 -9.26
N THR A 61 -2.09 10.69 -8.61
CA THR A 61 -2.34 10.84 -7.17
C THR A 61 -2.04 9.52 -6.48
N ILE A 62 -1.27 9.56 -5.41
CA ILE A 62 -0.97 8.41 -4.56
C ILE A 62 -1.84 8.46 -3.31
N VAL A 63 -2.57 7.41 -3.04
CA VAL A 63 -3.33 7.19 -1.81
C VAL A 63 -2.55 6.18 -0.97
N MET A 64 -1.88 6.66 0.10
CA MET A 64 -1.18 5.77 1.03
C MET A 64 -2.19 5.05 1.92
N MET A 65 -1.96 3.76 2.16
CA MET A 65 -2.94 2.94 2.88
C MET A 65 -2.77 2.98 4.39
N ASP A 66 -1.60 3.33 4.91
CA ASP A 66 -1.31 3.19 6.33
C ASP A 66 -0.18 4.11 6.82
N GLU A 67 -0.12 4.27 8.15
CA GLU A 67 1.03 4.77 8.91
C GLU A 67 1.02 4.13 10.31
N TYR A 68 2.18 3.95 10.89
CA TYR A 68 2.29 3.49 12.29
C TYR A 68 1.85 4.56 13.27
N VAL A 69 1.35 4.08 14.43
CA VAL A 69 0.78 4.93 15.48
C VAL A 69 1.36 4.53 16.82
N ASP A 70 1.81 5.53 17.57
CA ASP A 70 2.15 5.42 18.99
C ASP A 70 0.92 5.69 19.85
N LYS A 71 0.86 5.07 21.03
CA LYS A 71 -0.13 5.36 22.06
C LYS A 71 0.58 5.74 23.36
N LYS A 72 0.40 6.98 23.81
CA LYS A 72 0.96 7.50 25.08
C LYS A 72 -0.14 8.14 25.91
N LYS A 73 -0.23 7.79 27.18
CA LYS A 73 -1.24 8.35 28.14
C LYS A 73 -2.69 8.30 27.61
N GLY A 74 -3.03 7.26 26.84
CA GLY A 74 -4.37 7.10 26.26
C GLY A 74 -4.54 7.71 24.86
N GLU A 75 -3.71 8.64 24.45
CA GLU A 75 -3.79 9.36 23.18
C GLU A 75 -2.99 8.67 22.07
N TYR A 76 -3.50 8.76 20.83
CA TYR A 76 -2.85 8.26 19.63
C TYR A 76 -2.15 9.38 18.88
N SER A 77 -0.92 9.12 18.43
CA SER A 77 -0.15 10.04 17.60
C SER A 77 0.55 9.28 16.47
N LEU A 78 0.76 9.93 15.34
CA LEU A 78 1.59 9.35 14.28
C LEU A 78 3.03 9.20 14.76
N VAL A 79 3.70 8.14 14.35
CA VAL A 79 5.12 7.96 14.64
C VAL A 79 5.95 9.08 14.00
N ASN A 80 7.14 9.32 14.53
CA ASN A 80 8.05 10.31 13.95
C ASN A 80 8.29 9.99 12.47
N PRO A 81 8.02 10.92 11.54
CA PRO A 81 8.20 10.70 10.10
C PRO A 81 9.67 10.50 9.68
N LYS A 82 10.64 10.62 10.59
CA LYS A 82 12.04 10.24 10.36
C LYS A 82 12.33 8.79 10.73
N SER A 83 11.41 8.10 11.41
CA SER A 83 11.58 6.70 11.81
C SER A 83 11.79 5.79 10.60
N HIS A 84 12.65 4.78 10.74
CA HIS A 84 13.03 3.88 9.64
C HIS A 84 11.86 3.06 9.08
N TYR A 85 10.79 2.91 9.84
CA TYR A 85 9.57 2.18 9.52
C TYR A 85 8.38 3.08 9.11
N SER A 86 8.50 4.41 9.19
CA SER A 86 7.40 5.31 8.81
C SER A 86 7.02 5.18 7.34
N CYS A 87 5.72 5.01 7.07
CA CYS A 87 5.15 4.98 5.72
C CYS A 87 5.23 6.37 5.06
N VAL A 88 5.11 7.45 5.84
CA VAL A 88 5.33 8.83 5.35
C VAL A 88 6.77 9.00 4.87
N ARG A 89 7.77 8.52 5.65
CA ARG A 89 9.16 8.52 5.19
C ARG A 89 9.34 7.72 3.91
N PHE A 90 8.79 6.50 3.89
CA PHE A 90 8.90 5.62 2.73
C PHE A 90 8.31 6.26 1.47
N SER A 91 7.14 6.88 1.58
CA SER A 91 6.50 7.53 0.43
C SER A 91 7.34 8.70 -0.13
N LYS A 92 7.91 9.53 0.76
CA LYS A 92 8.71 10.69 0.35
C LYS A 92 10.08 10.30 -0.19
N GLN A 93 10.79 9.41 0.53
CA GLN A 93 12.20 9.07 0.24
C GLN A 93 12.35 7.92 -0.77
N VAL A 94 11.33 7.05 -0.89
CA VAL A 94 11.40 5.91 -1.81
C VAL A 94 10.40 6.06 -2.95
N ILE A 95 9.10 6.11 -2.68
CA ILE A 95 8.09 6.14 -3.76
C ILE A 95 8.29 7.37 -4.64
N LYS A 96 8.22 8.57 -4.07
CA LYS A 96 8.35 9.82 -4.84
C LYS A 96 9.66 9.89 -5.61
N ARG A 97 10.80 9.53 -4.99
CA ARG A 97 12.12 9.52 -5.65
C ARG A 97 12.19 8.56 -6.82
N LEU A 98 11.65 7.34 -6.67
CA LEU A 98 11.65 6.34 -7.73
C LEU A 98 10.74 6.74 -8.89
N LEU A 99 9.56 7.29 -8.59
CA LEU A 99 8.61 7.75 -9.61
C LEU A 99 9.15 8.95 -10.39
N ASN A 100 9.82 9.88 -9.74
CA ASN A 100 10.38 11.09 -10.36
C ASN A 100 11.78 10.89 -10.98
N TYR A 101 12.14 9.62 -11.27
CA TYR A 101 13.42 9.30 -11.88
C TYR A 101 13.65 10.06 -13.19
N LYS A 102 14.69 10.91 -13.24
CA LYS A 102 15.09 11.73 -14.40
C LYS A 102 13.94 12.53 -15.04
N LYS A 103 12.99 13.00 -14.23
CA LYS A 103 11.90 13.86 -14.70
C LYS A 103 12.22 15.34 -14.48
N ASN A 104 11.75 16.19 -15.37
CA ASN A 104 11.70 17.62 -15.13
C ASN A 104 10.52 17.98 -14.20
N LYS A 105 10.59 19.12 -13.51
CA LYS A 105 9.62 19.54 -12.50
C LYS A 105 8.16 19.52 -12.96
N LYS A 106 7.88 19.88 -14.22
CA LYS A 106 6.51 19.90 -14.77
C LYS A 106 5.89 18.51 -14.92
N ASN A 107 6.72 17.47 -15.03
CA ASN A 107 6.29 16.08 -15.24
C ASN A 107 6.40 15.21 -14.00
N GLU A 108 6.83 15.78 -12.87
CA GLU A 108 6.98 15.05 -11.60
C GLU A 108 5.64 14.79 -10.90
N LEU A 109 5.58 13.67 -10.17
CA LEU A 109 4.59 13.49 -9.11
C LEU A 109 4.81 14.57 -8.05
N LYS A 110 3.81 15.40 -7.82
CA LYS A 110 3.85 16.49 -6.84
C LYS A 110 3.67 15.94 -5.41
N LYS A 111 4.24 16.64 -4.43
CA LYS A 111 4.16 16.24 -3.01
C LYS A 111 2.71 16.25 -2.50
N GLU A 112 1.94 17.24 -2.88
CA GLU A 112 0.53 17.42 -2.52
C GLU A 112 -0.39 16.34 -3.09
N ASN A 113 0.06 15.62 -4.12
CA ASN A 113 -0.65 14.49 -4.70
C ASN A 113 -0.36 13.16 -3.95
N ILE A 114 0.38 13.19 -2.85
CA ILE A 114 0.58 12.01 -1.97
C ILE A 114 -0.29 12.21 -0.74
N LEU A 115 -1.39 11.45 -0.65
CA LEU A 115 -2.39 11.56 0.40
C LEU A 115 -2.13 10.54 1.50
N PHE A 116 -2.38 10.95 2.74
CA PHE A 116 -2.27 10.09 3.94
C PHE A 116 -3.55 10.19 4.76
N PRO A 117 -3.92 9.11 5.49
CA PRO A 117 -5.03 9.18 6.43
C PRO A 117 -4.69 10.13 7.61
N PRO A 118 -5.62 11.00 8.02
CA PRO A 118 -5.44 11.86 9.18
C PRO A 118 -5.66 11.06 10.48
N ILE A 119 -4.87 11.36 11.52
CA ILE A 119 -4.95 10.63 12.80
C ILE A 119 -6.18 11.03 13.62
N ASP A 120 -6.54 12.31 13.61
CA ASP A 120 -7.62 12.83 14.46
C ASP A 120 -9.01 12.38 13.98
N PHE A 121 -9.20 12.30 12.67
CA PHE A 121 -10.47 11.94 12.04
C PHE A 121 -10.26 10.93 10.90
N PRO A 122 -9.88 9.66 11.19
CA PRO A 122 -9.52 8.67 10.17
C PRO A 122 -10.59 8.47 9.10
N ASN A 123 -11.87 8.46 9.46
CA ASN A 123 -13.00 8.26 8.56
C ASN A 123 -13.16 9.37 7.50
N THR A 124 -12.57 10.55 7.72
CA THR A 124 -12.58 11.63 6.72
C THR A 124 -11.71 11.29 5.51
N TYR A 125 -10.78 10.33 5.67
CA TYR A 125 -9.96 9.86 4.56
C TYR A 125 -10.79 9.17 3.47
N ASP A 126 -11.75 8.33 3.87
CA ASP A 126 -12.66 7.65 2.95
C ASP A 126 -13.52 8.67 2.19
N LYS A 127 -14.03 9.70 2.87
CA LYS A 127 -14.75 10.81 2.25
C LYS A 127 -13.88 11.55 1.22
N LYS A 128 -12.62 11.83 1.57
CA LYS A 128 -11.64 12.46 0.67
C LYS A 128 -11.35 11.61 -0.56
N ILE A 129 -11.12 10.29 -0.37
CA ILE A 129 -10.91 9.34 -1.47
C ILE A 129 -12.13 9.32 -2.40
N ASN A 130 -13.33 9.25 -1.84
CA ASN A 130 -14.58 9.27 -2.63
C ASN A 130 -14.72 10.58 -3.42
N LYS A 131 -14.46 11.73 -2.79
CA LYS A 131 -14.57 13.07 -3.42
C LYS A 131 -13.63 13.23 -4.62
N ILE A 132 -12.46 12.61 -4.62
CA ILE A 132 -11.53 12.67 -5.76
C ILE A 132 -11.83 11.65 -6.86
N GLY A 133 -12.88 10.81 -6.71
CA GLY A 133 -13.35 9.82 -7.70
C GLY A 133 -12.96 8.37 -7.40
N GLY A 134 -12.59 8.07 -6.15
CA GLY A 134 -12.15 6.75 -5.72
C GLY A 134 -10.72 6.42 -6.16
N ILE A 135 -10.31 5.17 -5.96
CA ILE A 135 -8.98 4.66 -6.32
C ILE A 135 -9.13 3.87 -7.63
N ASP A 136 -8.41 4.27 -8.68
CA ASP A 136 -8.47 3.55 -9.96
C ASP A 136 -7.81 2.17 -9.88
N VAL A 137 -6.64 2.10 -9.26
CA VAL A 137 -5.91 0.85 -9.01
C VAL A 137 -5.37 0.85 -7.60
N PHE A 138 -5.76 -0.13 -6.79
CA PHE A 138 -5.18 -0.31 -5.46
C PHE A 138 -4.16 -1.45 -5.50
N LEU A 139 -2.89 -1.11 -5.37
CA LEU A 139 -1.82 -2.09 -5.21
C LEU A 139 -1.82 -2.58 -3.76
N LEU A 140 -2.01 -3.88 -3.58
CA LEU A 140 -2.11 -4.52 -2.29
C LEU A 140 -0.94 -5.49 -2.08
N ALA A 141 -0.55 -5.69 -0.83
CA ALA A 141 0.38 -6.73 -0.41
C ALA A 141 -0.24 -7.52 0.74
N SER A 142 -0.02 -8.83 0.77
CA SER A 142 -0.48 -9.68 1.88
C SER A 142 0.61 -9.85 2.92
N GLY A 143 0.23 -9.92 4.20
CA GLY A 143 1.05 -10.54 5.24
C GLY A 143 1.50 -11.94 4.83
N ALA A 144 2.73 -12.31 5.19
CA ALA A 144 3.28 -13.61 4.81
C ALA A 144 2.69 -14.76 5.65
N SER A 145 2.40 -14.50 6.92
CA SER A 145 2.03 -15.50 7.91
C SER A 145 0.54 -15.49 8.29
N ASP A 146 -0.13 -14.33 8.20
CA ASP A 146 -1.50 -14.11 8.70
C ASP A 146 -2.43 -13.46 7.67
N GLY A 147 -1.96 -13.22 6.46
CA GLY A 147 -2.77 -12.69 5.38
C GLY A 147 -3.29 -11.27 5.58
N HIS A 148 -2.73 -10.50 6.52
CA HIS A 148 -3.14 -9.10 6.68
C HIS A 148 -2.96 -8.31 5.38
N VAL A 149 -3.81 -7.32 5.16
CA VAL A 149 -3.71 -6.33 4.08
C VAL A 149 -3.76 -4.93 4.70
N ALA A 150 -2.82 -4.06 4.36
CA ALA A 150 -2.54 -2.86 5.15
C ALA A 150 -2.32 -3.30 6.62
N PHE A 151 -3.03 -2.73 7.61
CA PHE A 151 -3.02 -3.25 8.98
C PHE A 151 -4.32 -3.99 9.36
N ASN A 152 -5.15 -4.38 8.37
CA ASN A 152 -6.31 -5.22 8.63
C ASN A 152 -5.89 -6.67 8.85
N ASN A 153 -6.33 -7.25 9.95
CA ASN A 153 -6.06 -8.63 10.38
C ASN A 153 -7.39 -9.38 10.62
N ILE A 154 -7.33 -10.59 11.15
CA ILE A 154 -8.51 -11.43 11.39
C ILE A 154 -9.60 -10.80 12.28
N TYR A 155 -9.27 -9.76 13.05
CA TYR A 155 -10.22 -9.03 13.90
C TYR A 155 -10.86 -7.84 13.17
N SER A 156 -10.39 -7.47 11.98
CA SER A 156 -10.94 -6.36 11.21
C SER A 156 -12.33 -6.71 10.65
N LYS A 157 -13.26 -5.75 10.74
CA LYS A 157 -14.62 -5.92 10.22
C LYS A 157 -14.66 -5.54 8.75
N LEU A 158 -15.42 -6.31 7.94
CA LEU A 158 -15.55 -6.07 6.50
C LEU A 158 -16.13 -4.68 6.19
N ASN A 159 -17.08 -4.21 7.00
CA ASN A 159 -17.72 -2.90 6.83
C ASN A 159 -16.95 -1.72 7.43
N GLN A 160 -15.73 -1.95 7.94
CA GLN A 160 -14.92 -0.91 8.58
C GLN A 160 -14.14 -0.10 7.53
N GLY A 161 -14.30 1.24 7.58
CA GLY A 161 -13.52 2.20 6.82
C GLY A 161 -12.16 2.48 7.44
N THR A 162 -11.54 3.60 7.08
CA THR A 162 -10.24 4.01 7.64
C THR A 162 -10.30 4.20 9.15
N HIS A 163 -9.38 3.57 9.88
CA HIS A 163 -9.40 3.51 11.34
C HIS A 163 -8.02 3.25 11.96
N ILE A 164 -7.91 3.38 13.28
CA ILE A 164 -6.74 2.94 14.04
C ILE A 164 -6.93 1.47 14.40
N ALA A 165 -6.02 0.61 13.94
CA ALA A 165 -6.01 -0.83 14.18
C ALA A 165 -4.95 -1.22 15.22
N LYS A 166 -5.26 -2.20 16.08
CA LYS A 166 -4.27 -2.90 16.89
C LYS A 166 -3.59 -3.98 16.03
N LEU A 167 -2.28 -3.92 15.92
CA LEU A 167 -1.50 -4.88 15.12
C LEU A 167 -1.44 -6.24 15.82
N SER A 168 -1.64 -7.32 15.07
CA SER A 168 -1.47 -8.68 15.59
C SER A 168 0.00 -8.95 15.93
N LYS A 169 0.25 -9.92 16.80
CA LYS A 169 1.62 -10.37 17.11
C LYS A 169 2.33 -10.82 15.83
N LYS A 170 1.66 -11.60 14.98
CA LYS A 170 2.20 -12.08 13.70
C LYS A 170 2.56 -10.94 12.74
N THR A 171 1.69 -9.94 12.60
CA THR A 171 1.99 -8.72 11.81
C THR A 171 3.24 -8.03 12.32
N ARG A 172 3.38 -7.88 13.65
CA ARG A 172 4.56 -7.25 14.26
C ARG A 172 5.84 -8.07 14.07
N GLU A 173 5.76 -9.39 14.15
CA GLU A 173 6.88 -10.31 13.84
C GLU A 173 7.29 -10.21 12.36
N ASP A 174 6.35 -10.15 11.43
CA ASP A 174 6.62 -9.91 10.01
C ASP A 174 7.27 -8.53 9.77
N ASN A 175 6.87 -7.52 10.55
CA ASN A 175 7.46 -6.18 10.50
C ASN A 175 8.92 -6.17 11.01
N MET A 176 9.28 -6.94 12.03
CA MET A 176 10.68 -7.11 12.43
C MET A 176 11.56 -7.65 11.29
N LYS A 177 11.06 -8.64 10.53
CA LYS A 177 11.76 -9.16 9.34
C LYS A 177 11.86 -8.09 8.23
N THR A 178 10.84 -7.25 8.13
CA THR A 178 10.80 -6.16 7.14
C THR A 178 11.72 -5.02 7.49
N PHE A 179 11.86 -4.70 8.77
CA PHE A 179 12.68 -3.62 9.31
C PHE A 179 13.70 -4.16 10.31
N PRO A 180 14.88 -4.63 9.85
CA PRO A 180 15.89 -5.28 10.70
C PRO A 180 16.48 -4.38 11.80
N GLN A 181 16.20 -3.07 11.76
CA GLN A 181 16.58 -2.15 12.83
C GLN A 181 15.82 -2.40 14.14
N PHE A 182 14.62 -2.99 14.08
CA PHE A 182 13.96 -3.49 15.29
C PHE A 182 14.74 -4.69 15.84
N LYS A 183 15.18 -4.60 17.07
CA LYS A 183 15.94 -5.68 17.74
C LYS A 183 15.02 -6.61 18.56
N LYS A 184 13.90 -6.09 19.02
CA LYS A 184 12.91 -6.84 19.82
C LYS A 184 11.49 -6.44 19.46
N LEU A 185 10.54 -7.34 19.69
CA LEU A 185 9.13 -7.14 19.32
C LEU A 185 8.50 -5.92 20.04
N SER A 186 8.98 -5.59 21.24
CA SER A 186 8.50 -4.43 21.99
C SER A 186 8.76 -3.08 21.31
N GLU A 187 9.75 -3.01 20.40
CA GLU A 187 10.09 -1.80 19.64
C GLU A 187 9.15 -1.60 18.44
N VAL A 188 8.49 -2.66 17.98
CA VAL A 188 7.53 -2.56 16.87
C VAL A 188 6.25 -1.93 17.38
N PRO A 189 5.72 -0.88 16.75
CA PRO A 189 4.48 -0.23 17.18
C PRO A 189 3.33 -1.24 17.33
N LYS A 190 2.49 -1.01 18.33
CA LYS A 190 1.32 -1.87 18.60
C LYS A 190 0.09 -1.45 17.81
N TYR A 191 0.10 -0.25 17.24
CA TYR A 191 -1.03 0.34 16.53
C TYR A 191 -0.60 0.87 15.17
N GLY A 192 -1.57 0.97 14.26
CA GLY A 192 -1.42 1.59 12.96
C GLY A 192 -2.72 2.24 12.52
N LEU A 193 -2.61 3.38 11.87
CA LEU A 193 -3.68 4.04 11.15
C LEU A 193 -3.75 3.41 9.76
N THR A 194 -4.92 2.90 9.36
CA THR A 194 -5.04 2.07 8.16
C THR A 194 -6.34 2.31 7.41
N VAL A 195 -6.31 2.24 6.08
CA VAL A 195 -7.53 2.04 5.31
C VAL A 195 -8.18 0.73 5.75
N GLY A 196 -9.50 0.74 5.91
CA GLY A 196 -10.25 -0.47 6.28
C GLY A 196 -10.56 -1.37 5.08
N LEU A 197 -11.08 -2.56 5.35
CA LEU A 197 -11.51 -3.49 4.30
C LEU A 197 -12.60 -2.85 3.42
N LYS A 198 -13.56 -2.13 4.02
CA LYS A 198 -14.58 -1.38 3.28
C LYS A 198 -13.95 -0.37 2.32
N THR A 199 -12.96 0.41 2.76
CA THR A 199 -12.26 1.37 1.91
C THR A 199 -11.64 0.69 0.70
N ILE A 200 -10.98 -0.47 0.91
CA ILE A 200 -10.32 -1.22 -0.16
C ILE A 200 -11.33 -1.69 -1.19
N TYR A 201 -12.41 -2.38 -0.81
CA TYR A 201 -13.31 -2.97 -1.79
C TYR A 201 -14.32 -1.99 -2.37
N SER A 202 -14.82 -1.00 -1.60
CA SER A 202 -15.89 -0.10 -2.08
C SER A 202 -15.40 1.19 -2.74
N LEU A 203 -14.17 1.61 -2.45
CA LEU A 203 -13.59 2.83 -3.04
C LEU A 203 -12.53 2.55 -4.10
N SER A 204 -12.29 1.30 -4.48
CA SER A 204 -11.33 0.92 -5.51
C SER A 204 -12.04 0.30 -6.72
N LYS A 205 -11.70 0.78 -7.92
CA LYS A 205 -12.20 0.19 -9.17
C LYS A 205 -11.51 -1.12 -9.50
N GLN A 206 -10.24 -1.26 -9.09
CA GLN A 206 -9.44 -2.46 -9.27
C GLN A 206 -8.49 -2.65 -8.09
N GLY A 207 -8.55 -3.81 -7.42
CA GLY A 207 -7.55 -4.27 -6.47
C GLY A 207 -6.56 -5.23 -7.13
N ILE A 208 -5.26 -5.02 -6.95
CA ILE A 208 -4.21 -5.92 -7.44
C ILE A 208 -3.36 -6.38 -6.26
N LEU A 209 -3.54 -7.63 -5.85
CA LEU A 209 -2.70 -8.23 -4.82
C LEU A 209 -1.39 -8.74 -5.42
N VAL A 210 -0.29 -8.25 -4.90
CA VAL A 210 1.07 -8.60 -5.35
C VAL A 210 1.74 -9.50 -4.33
N LEU A 211 2.13 -10.68 -4.77
CA LEU A 211 2.85 -11.66 -3.98
C LEU A 211 4.18 -11.96 -4.66
N ALA A 212 5.28 -11.47 -4.09
CA ALA A 212 6.61 -11.60 -4.65
C ALA A 212 7.60 -12.14 -3.63
N GLY A 213 8.46 -13.06 -4.06
CA GLY A 213 9.50 -13.70 -3.25
C GLY A 213 9.03 -14.96 -2.52
N LYS A 214 10.02 -15.83 -2.19
CA LYS A 214 9.80 -17.15 -1.57
C LYS A 214 8.99 -17.09 -0.27
N GLN A 215 9.15 -16.03 0.53
CA GLN A 215 8.42 -15.81 1.79
C GLN A 215 6.90 -15.62 1.59
N LYS A 216 6.43 -15.35 0.37
CA LYS A 216 4.99 -15.22 0.05
C LYS A 216 4.35 -16.51 -0.45
N ARG A 217 5.09 -17.64 -0.48
CA ARG A 217 4.56 -18.93 -0.96
C ARG A 217 3.28 -19.35 -0.22
N ARG A 218 3.27 -19.26 1.13
CA ARG A 218 2.07 -19.56 1.93
C ARG A 218 0.91 -18.66 1.58
N ALA A 219 1.16 -17.35 1.45
CA ALA A 219 0.12 -16.39 1.05
C ALA A 219 -0.44 -16.71 -0.35
N TYR A 220 0.42 -17.05 -1.30
CA TYR A 220 -0.01 -17.49 -2.63
C TYR A 220 -0.88 -18.75 -2.58
N GLN A 221 -0.44 -19.78 -1.86
CA GLN A 221 -1.20 -21.05 -1.73
C GLN A 221 -2.59 -20.80 -1.13
N LYS A 222 -2.65 -20.01 -0.04
CA LYS A 222 -3.92 -19.68 0.62
C LYS A 222 -4.84 -18.87 -0.31
N ILE A 223 -4.34 -17.80 -0.94
CA ILE A 223 -5.15 -17.01 -1.88
C ILE A 223 -5.62 -17.86 -3.06
N ASN A 224 -4.75 -18.70 -3.63
CA ASN A 224 -5.11 -19.54 -4.77
C ASN A 224 -6.17 -20.60 -4.45
N SER A 225 -6.28 -21.04 -3.18
CA SER A 225 -7.30 -21.99 -2.73
C SER A 225 -8.66 -21.31 -2.44
N LEU A 226 -8.71 -19.99 -2.34
CA LEU A 226 -9.93 -19.24 -2.02
C LEU A 226 -10.66 -18.80 -3.32
N LYS A 227 -11.98 -18.72 -3.24
CA LYS A 227 -12.86 -18.20 -4.33
C LYS A 227 -13.72 -17.02 -3.87
N LYS A 228 -13.64 -16.66 -2.60
CA LYS A 228 -14.37 -15.57 -1.96
C LYS A 228 -13.59 -15.01 -0.80
N PHE A 229 -14.03 -13.88 -0.26
CA PHE A 229 -13.45 -13.29 0.94
C PHE A 229 -13.46 -14.28 2.12
N ASP A 230 -12.30 -14.42 2.75
CA ASP A 230 -12.08 -15.20 3.97
C ASP A 230 -11.53 -14.28 5.06
N ARG A 231 -12.28 -14.11 6.14
CA ARG A 231 -11.90 -13.26 7.27
C ARG A 231 -10.57 -13.69 7.91
N GLU A 232 -10.25 -14.98 7.89
CA GLU A 232 -8.96 -15.48 8.42
C GLU A 232 -7.78 -15.12 7.51
N TRP A 233 -8.06 -14.65 6.30
CA TRP A 233 -7.06 -14.18 5.34
C TRP A 233 -7.50 -12.86 4.70
N PRO A 234 -7.43 -11.70 5.41
CA PRO A 234 -7.99 -10.42 4.97
C PRO A 234 -7.54 -9.97 3.58
N ALA A 235 -6.34 -10.36 3.12
CA ALA A 235 -5.90 -10.05 1.76
C ALA A 235 -6.76 -10.70 0.67
N SER A 236 -7.65 -11.66 1.00
CA SER A 236 -8.66 -12.22 0.09
C SER A 236 -9.77 -11.23 -0.26
N ILE A 237 -9.75 -10.01 0.28
CA ILE A 237 -10.66 -8.91 -0.10
C ILE A 237 -10.64 -8.56 -1.59
N ILE A 238 -9.71 -9.11 -2.34
CA ILE A 238 -9.63 -8.98 -3.81
C ILE A 238 -10.66 -9.82 -4.58
N TYR A 239 -11.35 -10.76 -3.91
CA TYR A 239 -12.46 -11.54 -4.46
C TYR A 239 -13.79 -10.83 -4.24
#